data_83c11ed56e41a1120f319af55eff21aa
#
_entry.id   83c11ed56e41a1120f319af55eff21aa
#
_cell.length_a   1.000
_cell.length_b   1.000
_cell.length_c   1.000
_cell.angle_alpha   90.00
_cell.angle_beta   90.00
_cell.angle_gamma   90.00
#
_symmetry.space_group_name_H-M   'P 1'
#
loop_
_entity.id
_entity.type
_entity.pdbx_description
1 polymer ?
#
loop_
_entity_poly.entity_id
_entity_poly.type
_entity_poly.pdbx_seq_one_letter_code
_entity_poly.pdbx_strand_id
1 'polypeptide(L)'
;MSQLERDLQELGLNVASEHYRQAHESFVAGNWEAANGQIRSFAEDLFIELGTRQTSIPRSNPDAALQDLRNSGFFDDPEWQTARGFWQSIQNNGPHRGLSDEQEALYRLHVATAIARYSIHKVTTMSGSR
;
A
#
# COMPACT_ATOMS: atom_id res chain seq x y z
N MET A 1 6.00 -14.11 -10.73
CA MET A 1 4.99 -13.23 -10.08
C MET A 1 4.73 -13.74 -8.67
N SER A 2 4.82 -12.85 -7.68
CA SER A 2 4.58 -13.23 -6.28
C SER A 2 3.09 -13.47 -6.01
N GLN A 3 2.80 -14.11 -4.88
CA GLN A 3 1.41 -14.33 -4.49
C GLN A 3 0.68 -13.01 -4.26
N LEU A 4 1.35 -12.04 -3.65
CA LEU A 4 0.73 -10.73 -3.43
C LEU A 4 0.36 -10.04 -4.75
N GLU A 5 1.24 -10.12 -5.74
CA GLU A 5 0.94 -9.53 -7.06
C GLU A 5 -0.27 -10.21 -7.69
N ARG A 6 -0.34 -11.54 -7.60
CA ARG A 6 -1.50 -12.26 -8.14
C ARG A 6 -2.79 -11.86 -7.42
N ASP A 7 -2.74 -11.78 -6.10
CA ASP A 7 -3.92 -11.43 -5.31
C ASP A 7 -4.40 -10.02 -5.62
N LEU A 8 -3.47 -9.08 -5.79
CA LEU A 8 -3.83 -7.71 -6.17
C LEU A 8 -4.51 -7.68 -7.54
N GLN A 9 -3.97 -8.43 -8.49
CA GLN A 9 -4.53 -8.47 -9.84
C GLN A 9 -5.91 -9.12 -9.85
N GLU A 10 -6.11 -10.15 -9.05
CA GLU A 10 -7.41 -10.80 -8.95
C GLU A 10 -8.50 -9.85 -8.44
N LEU A 11 -8.12 -8.89 -7.62
CA LEU A 11 -9.04 -7.87 -7.10
C LEU A 11 -9.15 -6.65 -8.02
N GLY A 12 -8.45 -6.65 -9.14
CA GLY A 12 -8.43 -5.51 -10.06
C GLY A 12 -7.54 -4.37 -9.63
N LEU A 13 -6.67 -4.58 -8.66
CA LEU A 13 -5.74 -3.56 -8.18
C LEU A 13 -4.44 -3.65 -8.99
N ASN A 14 -4.57 -3.41 -10.30
CA ASN A 14 -3.50 -3.71 -11.24
C ASN A 14 -2.34 -2.72 -11.17
N VAL A 15 -2.64 -1.43 -10.95
CA VAL A 15 -1.59 -0.42 -10.86
C VAL A 15 -0.78 -0.63 -9.60
N ALA A 16 -1.44 -0.92 -8.48
CA ALA A 16 -0.76 -1.24 -7.24
C ALA A 16 0.13 -2.48 -7.41
N SER A 17 -0.37 -3.51 -8.10
CA SER A 17 0.41 -4.71 -8.36
C SER A 17 1.71 -4.40 -9.11
N GLU A 18 1.64 -3.54 -10.12
CA GLU A 18 2.80 -3.18 -10.93
C GLU A 18 3.83 -2.41 -10.09
N HIS A 19 3.39 -1.47 -9.27
CA HIS A 19 4.31 -0.73 -8.41
C HIS A 19 4.95 -1.64 -7.35
N TYR A 20 4.19 -2.60 -6.84
CA TYR A 20 4.77 -3.56 -5.89
C TYR A 20 5.89 -4.37 -6.55
N ARG A 21 5.65 -4.85 -7.77
CA ARG A 21 6.66 -5.59 -8.53
C ARG A 21 7.92 -4.77 -8.70
N GLN A 22 7.75 -3.50 -9.10
CA GLN A 22 8.89 -2.60 -9.31
C GLN A 22 9.64 -2.32 -8.01
N ALA A 23 8.91 -2.15 -6.91
CA ALA A 23 9.52 -1.93 -5.60
C ALA A 23 10.38 -3.13 -5.20
N HIS A 24 9.84 -4.33 -5.38
CA HIS A 24 10.55 -5.56 -5.03
C HIS A 24 11.81 -5.74 -5.90
N GLU A 25 11.69 -5.49 -7.21
CA GLU A 25 12.82 -5.58 -8.12
C GLU A 25 13.92 -4.59 -7.75
N SER A 26 13.54 -3.36 -7.45
CA SER A 26 14.50 -2.34 -7.05
C SER A 26 15.20 -2.72 -5.75
N PHE A 27 14.45 -3.29 -4.81
CA PHE A 27 15.01 -3.73 -3.54
C PHE A 27 16.04 -4.84 -3.76
N VAL A 28 15.70 -5.86 -4.55
CA VAL A 28 16.59 -6.98 -4.84
C VAL A 28 17.86 -6.50 -5.54
N ALA A 29 17.73 -5.48 -6.39
CA ALA A 29 18.88 -4.91 -7.10
C ALA A 29 19.75 -4.02 -6.22
N GLY A 30 19.36 -3.77 -4.98
CA GLY A 30 20.13 -2.90 -4.07
C GLY A 30 19.92 -1.42 -4.32
N ASN A 31 18.88 -1.08 -5.08
CA ASN A 31 18.56 0.31 -5.39
C ASN A 31 17.55 0.83 -4.38
N TRP A 32 18.05 1.24 -3.21
CA TRP A 32 17.18 1.56 -2.07
C TRP A 32 16.32 2.79 -2.32
N GLU A 33 16.86 3.78 -2.98
CA GLU A 33 16.13 5.01 -3.26
C GLU A 33 14.97 4.74 -4.23
N ALA A 34 15.23 3.99 -5.28
CA ALA A 34 14.19 3.61 -6.22
C ALA A 34 13.15 2.72 -5.54
N ALA A 35 13.59 1.80 -4.69
CA ALA A 35 12.68 0.94 -3.93
C ALA A 35 11.73 1.78 -3.08
N ASN A 36 12.25 2.76 -2.35
CA ASN A 36 11.43 3.64 -1.52
C ASN A 36 10.44 4.44 -2.35
N GLY A 37 10.85 4.94 -3.50
CA GLY A 37 9.96 5.66 -4.40
C GLY A 37 8.82 4.79 -4.91
N GLN A 38 9.12 3.54 -5.26
CA GLN A 38 8.11 2.62 -5.73
C GLN A 38 7.19 2.14 -4.61
N ILE A 39 7.70 2.01 -3.39
CA ILE A 39 6.87 1.67 -2.23
C ILE A 39 5.85 2.79 -2.01
N ARG A 40 6.25 4.05 -2.14
CA ARG A 40 5.33 5.16 -2.00
C ARG A 40 4.26 5.12 -3.07
N SER A 41 4.64 4.88 -4.32
CA SER A 41 3.68 4.77 -5.41
C SER A 41 2.74 3.58 -5.21
N PHE A 42 3.28 2.47 -4.71
CA PHE A 42 2.47 1.30 -4.39
C PHE A 42 1.42 1.63 -3.33
N ALA A 43 1.82 2.26 -2.23
CA ALA A 43 0.90 2.60 -1.15
C ALA A 43 -0.17 3.57 -1.64
N GLU A 44 0.22 4.57 -2.42
CA GLU A 44 -0.72 5.53 -2.99
C GLU A 44 -1.81 4.82 -3.79
N ASP A 45 -1.39 3.98 -4.74
CA ASP A 45 -2.34 3.31 -5.62
C ASP A 45 -3.14 2.24 -4.89
N LEU A 46 -2.52 1.55 -3.93
CA LEU A 46 -3.22 0.58 -3.11
C LEU A 46 -4.41 1.22 -2.41
N PHE A 47 -4.18 2.34 -1.72
CA PHE A 47 -5.24 2.98 -0.96
C PHE A 47 -6.31 3.58 -1.87
N ILE A 48 -5.91 4.19 -2.98
CA ILE A 48 -6.86 4.76 -3.93
C ILE A 48 -7.72 3.67 -4.57
N GLU A 49 -7.08 2.63 -5.09
CA GLU A 49 -7.81 1.55 -5.76
C GLU A 49 -8.69 0.77 -4.78
N LEU A 50 -8.17 0.51 -3.59
CA LEU A 50 -8.94 -0.18 -2.55
C LEU A 50 -10.15 0.64 -2.12
N GLY A 51 -9.95 1.94 -1.92
CA GLY A 51 -11.05 2.85 -1.56
C GLY A 51 -12.13 2.88 -2.61
N THR A 52 -11.74 3.00 -3.87
CA THR A 52 -12.70 2.98 -4.98
C THR A 52 -13.48 1.67 -5.04
N ARG A 53 -12.75 0.55 -4.87
CA ARG A 53 -13.36 -0.77 -4.90
C ARG A 53 -14.39 -0.95 -3.78
N GLN A 54 -14.06 -0.51 -2.59
CA GLN A 54 -14.89 -0.75 -1.41
C GLN A 54 -16.03 0.25 -1.25
N THR A 55 -15.88 1.47 -1.76
CA THR A 55 -16.87 2.52 -1.54
C THR A 55 -17.53 3.02 -2.82
N SER A 56 -16.99 2.66 -3.98
CA SER A 56 -17.41 3.17 -5.29
C SER A 56 -17.24 4.67 -5.44
N ILE A 57 -16.39 5.28 -4.61
CA ILE A 57 -16.07 6.71 -4.68
C ILE A 57 -14.66 6.84 -5.23
N PRO A 58 -14.47 7.30 -6.46
CA PRO A 58 -13.14 7.48 -7.01
C PRO A 58 -12.45 8.68 -6.36
N ARG A 59 -11.21 8.50 -5.98
CA ARG A 59 -10.39 9.56 -5.41
C ARG A 59 -9.05 9.61 -6.14
N SER A 60 -8.47 10.79 -6.19
CA SER A 60 -7.12 10.96 -6.70
C SER A 60 -6.13 11.21 -5.55
N ASN A 61 -6.61 11.21 -4.32
CA ASN A 61 -5.83 11.56 -3.14
C ASN A 61 -5.91 10.41 -2.14
N PRO A 62 -4.75 9.84 -1.73
CA PRO A 62 -4.75 8.72 -0.79
C PRO A 62 -5.36 9.05 0.57
N ASP A 63 -5.18 10.28 1.05
CA ASP A 63 -5.78 10.67 2.34
C ASP A 63 -7.31 10.60 2.29
N ALA A 64 -7.89 11.06 1.19
CA ALA A 64 -9.34 10.99 1.01
C ALA A 64 -9.80 9.53 0.90
N ALA A 65 -9.05 8.70 0.17
CA ALA A 65 -9.36 7.28 0.05
C ALA A 65 -9.31 6.57 1.40
N LEU A 66 -8.29 6.86 2.20
CA LEU A 66 -8.16 6.31 3.54
C LEU A 66 -9.31 6.72 4.44
N GLN A 67 -9.75 7.98 4.33
CA GLN A 67 -10.89 8.46 5.09
C GLN A 67 -12.18 7.73 4.68
N ASP A 68 -12.34 7.48 3.39
CA ASP A 68 -13.49 6.71 2.89
C ASP A 68 -13.46 5.28 3.43
N LEU A 69 -12.29 4.66 3.46
CA LEU A 69 -12.14 3.30 4.00
C LEU A 69 -12.49 3.24 5.48
N ARG A 70 -12.16 4.29 6.22
CA ARG A 70 -12.55 4.41 7.62
C ARG A 70 -14.06 4.61 7.75
N ASN A 71 -14.61 5.56 7.02
CA ASN A 71 -16.02 5.92 7.12
C ASN A 71 -16.94 4.79 6.72
N SER A 72 -16.51 3.95 5.78
CA SER A 72 -17.29 2.81 5.33
C SER A 72 -17.24 1.63 6.32
N GLY A 73 -16.35 1.69 7.30
CA GLY A 73 -16.15 0.60 8.24
C GLY A 73 -15.21 -0.49 7.73
N PHE A 74 -14.63 -0.32 6.55
CA PHE A 74 -13.66 -1.29 6.05
C PHE A 74 -12.44 -1.34 6.97
N PHE A 75 -11.91 -0.17 7.33
CA PHE A 75 -10.89 -0.06 8.38
C PHE A 75 -11.55 0.45 9.65
N ASP A 76 -11.31 -0.24 10.77
CA ASP A 76 -11.66 0.34 12.07
C ASP A 76 -10.65 1.44 12.41
N ASP A 77 -10.85 2.13 13.54
CA ASP A 77 -9.98 3.24 13.89
C ASP A 77 -8.51 2.85 14.04
N PRO A 78 -8.16 1.77 14.77
CA PRO A 78 -6.75 1.37 14.84
C PRO A 78 -6.15 0.98 13.49
N GLU A 79 -6.92 0.32 12.64
CA GLU A 79 -6.45 -0.05 11.31
C GLU A 79 -6.22 1.18 10.44
N TRP A 80 -7.15 2.12 10.49
CA TRP A 80 -7.01 3.37 9.77
C TRP A 80 -5.79 4.16 10.25
N GLN A 81 -5.59 4.23 11.57
CA GLN A 81 -4.43 4.92 12.14
C GLN A 81 -3.12 4.30 11.66
N THR A 82 -3.07 2.97 11.61
CA THR A 82 -1.88 2.26 11.12
C THR A 82 -1.60 2.58 9.66
N ALA A 83 -2.62 2.46 8.81
CA ALA A 83 -2.45 2.71 7.38
C ALA A 83 -2.11 4.18 7.12
N ARG A 84 -2.80 5.09 7.77
CA ARG A 84 -2.56 6.52 7.60
C ARG A 84 -1.19 6.93 8.11
N GLY A 85 -0.80 6.39 9.27
CA GLY A 85 0.51 6.67 9.84
C GLY A 85 1.62 6.19 8.93
N PHE A 86 1.47 5.00 8.36
CA PHE A 86 2.43 4.49 7.41
C PHE A 86 2.51 5.40 6.18
N TRP A 87 1.34 5.75 5.61
CA TRP A 87 1.29 6.63 4.44
C TRP A 87 2.02 7.95 4.72
N GLN A 88 1.75 8.55 5.87
CA GLN A 88 2.41 9.79 6.25
C GLN A 88 3.93 9.62 6.41
N SER A 89 4.35 8.50 6.97
CA SER A 89 5.77 8.25 7.22
C SER A 89 6.58 8.12 5.94
N ILE A 90 5.99 7.60 4.88
CA ILE A 90 6.71 7.40 3.61
C ILE A 90 6.62 8.60 2.67
N GLN A 91 5.76 9.57 2.97
CA GLN A 91 5.72 10.83 2.22
C GLN A 91 6.99 11.61 2.41
N ASN A 92 7.54 11.51 3.57
CA ASN A 92 8.56 12.41 4.04
C ASN A 92 9.93 11.77 3.92
N ASN A 93 10.53 11.90 2.75
CA ASN A 93 11.92 11.50 2.57
C ASN A 93 12.87 12.55 3.13
N GLY A 94 12.33 13.70 3.55
CA GLY A 94 13.09 14.83 3.96
C GLY A 94 13.99 14.65 5.18
N PRO A 95 13.60 13.86 6.19
CA PRO A 95 14.46 13.69 7.34
C PRO A 95 15.76 12.98 7.02
N HIS A 96 15.81 12.25 5.93
CA HIS A 96 16.98 11.48 5.58
C HIS A 96 17.96 12.34 4.82
N ARG A 97 19.01 12.64 5.49
CA ARG A 97 20.07 13.43 4.90
C ARG A 97 20.96 12.50 4.12
N GLY A 98 20.75 12.45 2.82
CA GLY A 98 21.52 11.60 1.97
C GLY A 98 20.69 10.46 1.45
N LEU A 99 21.34 9.35 1.22
CA LEU A 99 20.71 8.23 0.53
C LEU A 99 19.93 7.36 1.49
N SER A 100 18.83 6.79 0.98
CA SER A 100 18.09 5.75 1.68
C SER A 100 19.00 4.54 1.87
N ASP A 101 18.86 3.85 3.01
CA ASP A 101 19.67 2.67 3.27
C ASP A 101 18.81 1.41 3.18
N GLU A 102 19.50 0.27 3.21
CA GLU A 102 18.86 -1.03 3.07
C GLU A 102 17.83 -1.31 4.16
N GLN A 103 18.17 -0.97 5.41
CA GLN A 103 17.30 -1.27 6.55
C GLN A 103 16.00 -0.46 6.48
N GLU A 104 16.10 0.79 6.08
CA GLU A 104 14.91 1.61 5.90
C GLU A 104 14.03 1.09 4.77
N ALA A 105 14.63 0.76 3.63
CA ALA A 105 13.88 0.22 2.51
C ALA A 105 13.22 -1.12 2.89
N LEU A 106 13.92 -1.97 3.61
CA LEU A 106 13.40 -3.25 4.07
C LEU A 106 12.20 -3.06 5.00
N TYR A 107 12.33 -2.15 5.97
CA TYR A 107 11.25 -1.84 6.89
C TYR A 107 10.01 -1.37 6.13
N ARG A 108 10.18 -0.42 5.23
CA ARG A 108 9.06 0.13 4.47
C ARG A 108 8.41 -0.92 3.58
N LEU A 109 9.22 -1.75 2.93
CA LEU A 109 8.70 -2.81 2.08
C LEU A 109 7.90 -3.82 2.91
N HIS A 110 8.40 -4.20 4.08
CA HIS A 110 7.71 -5.17 4.93
C HIS A 110 6.39 -4.61 5.46
N VAL A 111 6.37 -3.37 5.89
CA VAL A 111 5.14 -2.75 6.40
C VAL A 111 4.12 -2.61 5.28
N ALA A 112 4.54 -2.14 4.11
CA ALA A 112 3.65 -2.01 2.96
C ALA A 112 3.05 -3.36 2.58
N THR A 113 3.88 -4.39 2.54
CA THR A 113 3.45 -5.76 2.22
C THR A 113 2.43 -6.25 3.25
N ALA A 114 2.70 -6.03 4.53
CA ALA A 114 1.80 -6.48 5.60
C ALA A 114 0.43 -5.79 5.50
N ILE A 115 0.43 -4.48 5.28
CA ILE A 115 -0.82 -3.73 5.14
C ILE A 115 -1.61 -4.24 3.92
N ALA A 116 -0.92 -4.46 2.81
CA ALA A 116 -1.57 -4.94 1.59
C ALA A 116 -2.18 -6.32 1.80
N ARG A 117 -1.42 -7.25 2.39
CA ARG A 117 -1.89 -8.61 2.61
C ARG A 117 -3.09 -8.63 3.56
N TYR A 118 -3.05 -7.84 4.62
CA TYR A 118 -4.16 -7.77 5.55
C TYR A 118 -5.40 -7.17 4.89
N SER A 119 -5.22 -6.11 4.08
CA SER A 119 -6.32 -5.49 3.35
C SER A 119 -6.98 -6.47 2.38
N ILE A 120 -6.18 -7.24 1.65
CA ILE A 120 -6.68 -8.27 0.73
C ILE A 120 -7.45 -9.32 1.52
N HIS A 121 -6.92 -9.74 2.66
CA HIS A 121 -7.61 -10.71 3.52
C HIS A 121 -8.99 -10.19 3.93
N LYS A 122 -9.09 -8.93 4.31
CA LYS A 122 -10.36 -8.32 4.69
C LYS A 122 -11.36 -8.33 3.51
N VAL A 123 -10.89 -7.95 2.32
CA VAL A 123 -11.74 -7.97 1.13
C VAL A 123 -12.27 -9.38 0.88
N THR A 124 -11.38 -10.36 0.91
CA THR A 124 -11.72 -11.75 0.63
C THR A 124 -12.69 -12.30 1.68
N THR A 125 -12.43 -12.00 2.96
CA THR A 125 -13.27 -12.46 4.06
C THR A 125 -14.66 -11.83 3.99
N MET A 126 -14.75 -10.54 3.71
CA MET A 126 -16.04 -9.86 3.57
C MET A 126 -16.84 -10.43 2.42
N SER A 127 -16.19 -10.69 1.29
CA SER A 127 -16.86 -11.31 0.13
C SER A 127 -17.30 -12.73 0.44
N GLY A 128 -16.49 -13.46 1.19
CA GLY A 128 -16.78 -14.86 1.52
C GLY A 128 -17.83 -15.03 2.60
N SER A 129 -18.18 -13.97 3.32
CA SER A 129 -19.10 -14.05 4.45
C SER A 129 -20.56 -14.00 4.03
N ARG A 130 -20.84 -13.97 2.76
CA ARG A 130 -22.22 -13.95 2.26
C ARG A 130 -22.85 -15.30 2.19
#